data_d395d6e02fb123318ab7d41e8726cfc9
#
_entry.id   d395d6e02fb123318ab7d41e8726cfc9
#
_cell.length_a   1.000
_cell.length_b   1.000
_cell.length_c   1.000
_cell.angle_alpha   90.00
_cell.angle_beta   90.00
_cell.angle_gamma   90.00
#
_symmetry.space_group_name_H-M   'P 1'
#
loop_
_entity.id
_entity.type
_entity.pdbx_description
1 polymer ?
#
loop_
_entity_poly.entity_id
_entity_poly.type
_entity_poly.pdbx_seq_one_letter_code
_entity_poly.pdbx_strand_id
1 'polypeptide(L)'
;MLKPTRNKRRIAALAGALALAACLAFGLAGCAGSESDGTGEPTAPATEQEANADAQAAAEAESGAITFTDDLGRTVELPAQIDKICPSGFTAQQVLLTMAPDKMVGLAQELNDDQLKIFGEKFADYPVFGAVLGAKDDLNREAVAAAAPQVIIDTGEAKKGAKEDLDALQEQLGIPVIFIEAKLSDYGAAYERLGELLGMEERGSELSTYCTDVYSMTVTTMENIPENERVRMAYLLGDNGLNAIAKTSFQAAVVDMVADNVVVVDDVSGKGNGNEISLEQIALWNPDLIVFQTGSIYDTVGNDPAWKGIAAIDSGNYYQVPNVPYCWLNNPPTVNQLMGLQWLPRLLYPDAFDDSIEDVTRTYYSTMYNYDLSDTELADLLKDATGKA
;
A
#
# COMPACT_ATOMS: atom_id res chain seq x y z
N MET A 1 31.96 -29.91 -21.06
CA MET A 1 31.28 -30.90 -21.92
C MET A 1 30.35 -31.73 -21.06
N LEU A 2 29.06 -31.51 -21.14
CA LEU A 2 27.97 -32.48 -20.96
C LEU A 2 26.64 -31.64 -20.99
N LYS A 3 25.83 -31.92 -21.98
CA LYS A 3 24.51 -31.29 -22.23
C LYS A 3 23.42 -32.02 -21.45
N PRO A 4 22.36 -31.35 -20.99
CA PRO A 4 21.19 -32.02 -20.45
C PRO A 4 20.19 -32.41 -21.52
N THR A 5 19.59 -33.56 -21.35
CA THR A 5 18.60 -34.21 -22.19
C THR A 5 17.18 -33.67 -21.90
N ARG A 6 16.52 -33.35 -22.99
CA ARG A 6 15.14 -32.82 -23.08
C ARG A 6 14.14 -34.00 -23.05
N ASN A 7 13.22 -34.03 -22.10
CA ASN A 7 12.14 -35.03 -22.06
C ASN A 7 10.80 -34.39 -22.45
N LYS A 8 10.31 -34.74 -23.63
CA LYS A 8 8.97 -34.38 -24.13
C LYS A 8 7.98 -35.46 -23.69
N ARG A 9 6.92 -35.10 -22.98
CA ARG A 9 5.73 -35.94 -22.82
C ARG A 9 4.55 -35.31 -23.54
N ARG A 10 3.90 -36.17 -24.36
CA ARG A 10 2.81 -35.89 -25.28
C ARG A 10 1.48 -35.81 -24.55
N ILE A 11 0.69 -34.82 -24.94
CA ILE A 11 -0.70 -34.62 -24.53
C ILE A 11 -1.59 -35.45 -25.49
N ALA A 12 -2.51 -36.22 -24.93
CA ALA A 12 -3.59 -36.87 -25.63
C ALA A 12 -4.89 -36.12 -25.44
N ALA A 13 -5.50 -35.72 -26.55
CA ALA A 13 -6.80 -35.06 -26.59
C ALA A 13 -7.94 -36.09 -26.48
N LEU A 14 -8.97 -35.79 -25.75
CA LEU A 14 -10.27 -36.46 -25.86
C LEU A 14 -11.36 -35.40 -26.05
N ALA A 15 -12.02 -35.51 -27.17
CA ALA A 15 -13.22 -34.76 -27.54
C ALA A 15 -14.46 -35.54 -27.07
N GLY A 16 -15.48 -34.84 -26.59
CA GLY A 16 -16.77 -35.43 -26.30
C GLY A 16 -17.90 -34.38 -26.42
N ALA A 17 -18.84 -34.69 -27.31
CA ALA A 17 -19.84 -33.82 -27.91
C ALA A 17 -21.18 -33.72 -27.14
N LEU A 18 -21.83 -32.60 -27.36
CA LEU A 18 -23.29 -32.30 -27.47
C LEU A 18 -24.34 -33.03 -26.64
N ALA A 19 -25.21 -32.22 -26.02
CA ALA A 19 -26.66 -32.38 -26.17
C ALA A 19 -27.43 -31.08 -25.88
N LEU A 20 -28.16 -30.61 -26.87
CA LEU A 20 -29.23 -29.59 -26.85
C LEU A 20 -30.50 -30.18 -26.23
N ALA A 21 -31.23 -29.41 -25.45
CA ALA A 21 -32.68 -29.60 -25.28
C ALA A 21 -33.37 -28.26 -25.02
N ALA A 22 -34.15 -27.83 -25.97
CA ALA A 22 -35.13 -26.74 -25.92
C ALA A 22 -36.46 -27.28 -25.38
N CYS A 23 -37.12 -26.51 -24.50
CA CYS A 23 -38.57 -26.66 -24.27
C CYS A 23 -39.22 -25.29 -24.17
N LEU A 24 -39.96 -24.95 -25.22
CA LEU A 24 -41.03 -23.94 -25.26
C LEU A 24 -42.30 -24.50 -24.66
N ALA A 25 -43.04 -23.76 -23.86
CA ALA A 25 -44.48 -23.93 -23.73
C ALA A 25 -45.16 -22.61 -23.35
N PHE A 26 -46.10 -22.26 -24.15
CA PHE A 26 -47.10 -21.20 -24.12
C PHE A 26 -48.11 -21.37 -23.00
N GLY A 27 -48.70 -20.27 -22.54
CA GLY A 27 -49.93 -20.27 -21.75
C GLY A 27 -50.58 -18.89 -21.65
N LEU A 28 -51.48 -18.59 -22.58
CA LEU A 28 -52.41 -17.45 -22.59
C LEU A 28 -53.74 -17.88 -21.94
N ALA A 29 -54.39 -16.98 -21.24
CA ALA A 29 -55.83 -16.71 -21.05
C ALA A 29 -56.09 -16.31 -19.58
N GLY A 30 -56.94 -15.34 -19.24
CA GLY A 30 -57.98 -14.62 -19.92
C GLY A 30 -58.77 -13.77 -18.91
N CYS A 31 -59.48 -12.80 -19.37
CA CYS A 31 -60.29 -11.75 -18.75
C CYS A 31 -61.33 -12.20 -17.70
N ALA A 32 -61.66 -11.31 -16.75
CA ALA A 32 -63.06 -10.83 -16.60
C ALA A 32 -63.12 -9.76 -15.50
N GLY A 33 -63.84 -8.68 -15.76
CA GLY A 33 -63.95 -7.48 -14.97
C GLY A 33 -64.97 -7.54 -13.86
N SER A 34 -64.96 -6.53 -13.01
CA SER A 34 -66.13 -6.02 -12.26
C SER A 34 -65.89 -4.57 -11.84
N GLU A 35 -66.78 -3.68 -12.22
CA GLU A 35 -66.84 -2.30 -11.82
C GLU A 35 -67.23 -2.12 -10.36
N SER A 36 -66.69 -1.15 -9.64
CA SER A 36 -67.40 -0.40 -8.59
C SER A 36 -66.73 0.97 -8.39
N ASP A 37 -67.58 1.99 -8.45
CA ASP A 37 -67.33 3.41 -8.22
C ASP A 37 -66.73 3.71 -6.87
N GLY A 38 -65.81 4.71 -6.83
CA GLY A 38 -65.31 5.33 -5.62
C GLY A 38 -64.49 6.57 -5.93
N THR A 39 -65.06 7.73 -5.76
CA THR A 39 -64.48 9.08 -5.87
C THR A 39 -63.25 9.26 -4.95
N GLY A 40 -62.09 9.60 -5.48
CA GLY A 40 -60.90 10.01 -4.76
C GLY A 40 -60.08 11.01 -5.59
N GLU A 41 -59.72 12.10 -4.96
CA GLU A 41 -58.97 13.24 -5.46
C GLU A 41 -57.67 12.87 -6.21
N PRO A 42 -57.20 13.61 -7.20
CA PRO A 42 -56.01 13.28 -7.96
C PRO A 42 -54.74 13.66 -7.19
N THR A 43 -54.01 12.63 -6.75
CA THR A 43 -52.63 12.76 -6.32
C THR A 43 -51.74 12.97 -7.56
N ALA A 44 -50.87 13.97 -7.52
CA ALA A 44 -49.92 14.26 -8.58
C ALA A 44 -49.03 13.07 -8.90
N PRO A 45 -48.65 12.84 -10.18
CA PRO A 45 -47.78 11.74 -10.54
C PRO A 45 -46.37 11.97 -9.94
N ALA A 46 -45.85 10.94 -9.22
CA ALA A 46 -44.45 10.87 -8.85
C ALA A 46 -43.59 10.97 -10.12
N THR A 47 -42.55 11.75 -10.06
CA THR A 47 -41.66 11.98 -11.21
C THR A 47 -40.97 10.66 -11.57
N GLU A 48 -40.76 10.35 -12.85
CA GLU A 48 -40.07 9.16 -13.35
C GLU A 48 -38.69 8.94 -12.69
N GLN A 49 -38.13 10.01 -12.11
CA GLN A 49 -36.86 10.02 -11.41
C GLN A 49 -36.94 9.38 -10.00
N GLU A 50 -38.04 9.57 -9.27
CA GLU A 50 -38.28 8.93 -7.97
C GLU A 50 -38.65 7.44 -8.13
N ALA A 51 -39.40 7.11 -9.16
CA ALA A 51 -39.74 5.72 -9.47
C ALA A 51 -38.52 4.89 -9.93
N ASN A 52 -37.54 5.53 -10.62
CA ASN A 52 -36.30 4.88 -10.98
C ASN A 52 -35.35 4.71 -9.78
N ALA A 53 -35.28 5.68 -8.86
CA ALA A 53 -34.48 5.57 -7.64
C ALA A 53 -35.00 4.46 -6.72
N ASP A 54 -36.31 4.36 -6.53
CA ASP A 54 -36.93 3.31 -5.73
C ASP A 54 -36.81 1.91 -6.37
N ALA A 55 -36.89 1.85 -7.71
CA ALA A 55 -36.69 0.59 -8.43
C ALA A 55 -35.22 0.12 -8.39
N GLN A 56 -34.26 1.04 -8.40
CA GLN A 56 -32.86 0.75 -8.29
C GLN A 56 -32.48 0.32 -6.87
N ALA A 57 -32.98 1.01 -5.84
CA ALA A 57 -32.82 0.63 -4.44
C ALA A 57 -33.46 -0.73 -4.12
N ALA A 58 -34.61 -1.05 -4.73
CA ALA A 58 -35.26 -2.36 -4.58
C ALA A 58 -34.50 -3.47 -5.31
N ALA A 59 -33.90 -3.21 -6.48
CA ALA A 59 -33.06 -4.16 -7.20
C ALA A 59 -31.73 -4.42 -6.48
N GLU A 60 -31.13 -3.40 -5.86
CA GLU A 60 -29.94 -3.52 -5.02
C GLU A 60 -30.23 -4.36 -3.76
N ALA A 61 -31.39 -4.19 -3.14
CA ALA A 61 -31.82 -4.98 -1.98
C ALA A 61 -32.08 -6.49 -2.33
N GLU A 62 -32.51 -6.79 -3.56
CA GLU A 62 -32.69 -8.17 -4.04
C GLU A 62 -31.39 -8.82 -4.52
N SER A 63 -30.40 -8.04 -4.99
CA SER A 63 -29.12 -8.57 -5.49
C SER A 63 -28.06 -8.76 -4.40
N GLY A 64 -28.23 -8.16 -3.21
CA GLY A 64 -27.19 -8.11 -2.18
C GLY A 64 -25.93 -7.37 -2.66
N ALA A 65 -26.06 -6.48 -3.64
CA ALA A 65 -24.99 -5.65 -4.17
C ALA A 65 -25.04 -4.24 -3.55
N ILE A 66 -23.86 -3.62 -3.38
CA ILE A 66 -23.70 -2.22 -2.98
C ILE A 66 -23.01 -1.44 -4.09
N THR A 67 -23.26 -0.16 -4.15
CA THR A 67 -22.58 0.74 -5.06
C THR A 67 -21.51 1.51 -4.31
N PHE A 68 -20.26 1.43 -4.75
CA PHE A 68 -19.13 2.12 -4.15
C PHE A 68 -18.51 3.13 -5.13
N THR A 69 -18.32 4.37 -4.68
CA THR A 69 -17.59 5.37 -5.47
C THR A 69 -16.16 5.48 -4.94
N ASP A 70 -15.20 5.10 -5.76
CA ASP A 70 -13.78 5.13 -5.41
C ASP A 70 -13.15 6.54 -5.55
N ASP A 71 -11.87 6.68 -5.16
CA ASP A 71 -11.20 7.99 -5.13
C ASP A 71 -10.77 8.50 -6.53
N LEU A 72 -10.94 7.69 -7.58
CA LEU A 72 -10.86 8.14 -8.98
C LEU A 72 -12.22 8.57 -9.53
N GLY A 73 -13.28 8.59 -8.70
CA GLY A 73 -14.65 8.91 -9.09
C GLY A 73 -15.31 7.84 -9.95
N ARG A 74 -14.84 6.58 -9.87
CA ARG A 74 -15.45 5.43 -10.53
C ARG A 74 -16.55 4.88 -9.63
N THR A 75 -17.69 4.56 -10.20
CA THR A 75 -18.79 3.90 -9.51
C THR A 75 -18.72 2.41 -9.83
N VAL A 76 -18.52 1.57 -8.82
CA VAL A 76 -18.30 0.13 -8.95
C VAL A 76 -19.36 -0.62 -8.14
N GLU A 77 -19.98 -1.62 -8.74
CA GLU A 77 -20.88 -2.54 -8.04
C GLU A 77 -20.06 -3.61 -7.32
N LEU A 78 -20.34 -3.81 -6.03
CA LEU A 78 -19.64 -4.74 -5.15
C LEU A 78 -20.65 -5.62 -4.41
N PRO A 79 -20.28 -6.85 -3.99
CA PRO A 79 -21.10 -7.62 -3.06
C PRO A 79 -21.29 -6.87 -1.74
N ALA A 80 -22.46 -6.99 -1.11
CA ALA A 80 -22.73 -6.37 0.19
C ALA A 80 -21.79 -6.88 1.30
N GLN A 81 -21.29 -8.11 1.16
CA GLN A 81 -20.28 -8.69 2.05
C GLN A 81 -19.05 -9.08 1.26
N ILE A 82 -17.90 -8.53 1.64
CA ILE A 82 -16.60 -8.77 0.99
C ILE A 82 -15.75 -9.59 1.96
N ASP A 83 -15.48 -10.86 1.61
CA ASP A 83 -14.67 -11.80 2.39
C ASP A 83 -13.40 -12.25 1.66
N LYS A 84 -13.26 -11.90 0.37
CA LYS A 84 -12.14 -12.28 -0.48
C LYS A 84 -11.62 -11.08 -1.25
N ILE A 85 -10.46 -10.58 -0.87
CA ILE A 85 -9.82 -9.43 -1.50
C ILE A 85 -8.48 -9.80 -2.13
N CYS A 86 -8.10 -9.06 -3.17
CA CYS A 86 -6.84 -9.20 -3.86
C CYS A 86 -6.14 -7.83 -3.92
N PRO A 87 -4.85 -7.73 -3.56
CA PRO A 87 -4.08 -6.51 -3.78
C PRO A 87 -3.77 -6.34 -5.28
N SER A 88 -3.84 -5.11 -5.78
CA SER A 88 -3.44 -4.78 -7.16
C SER A 88 -1.92 -4.81 -7.37
N GLY A 89 -1.15 -4.67 -6.28
CA GLY A 89 0.30 -4.55 -6.31
C GLY A 89 0.91 -4.43 -4.92
N PHE A 90 2.20 -4.11 -4.87
CA PHE A 90 3.01 -4.15 -3.64
C PHE A 90 2.58 -3.12 -2.59
N THR A 91 2.14 -1.93 -3.02
CA THR A 91 1.64 -0.88 -2.12
C THR A 91 0.31 -1.30 -1.48
N ALA A 92 -0.62 -1.77 -2.29
CA ALA A 92 -1.90 -2.28 -1.81
C ALA A 92 -1.71 -3.48 -0.86
N GLN A 93 -0.78 -4.39 -1.16
CA GLN A 93 -0.49 -5.52 -0.28
C GLN A 93 -0.11 -5.07 1.13
N GLN A 94 0.74 -4.05 1.29
CA GLN A 94 1.15 -3.59 2.62
C GLN A 94 -0.02 -3.00 3.41
N VAL A 95 -0.86 -2.19 2.77
CA VAL A 95 -2.05 -1.60 3.39
C VAL A 95 -3.05 -2.70 3.78
N LEU A 96 -3.28 -3.67 2.90
CA LEU A 96 -4.24 -4.76 3.16
C LEU A 96 -3.74 -5.76 4.21
N LEU A 97 -2.43 -6.00 4.30
CA LEU A 97 -1.84 -6.81 5.37
C LEU A 97 -2.06 -6.20 6.76
N THR A 98 -2.15 -4.87 6.88
CA THR A 98 -2.45 -4.20 8.16
C THR A 98 -3.95 -4.13 8.43
N MET A 99 -4.76 -4.00 7.37
CA MET A 99 -6.22 -3.81 7.50
C MET A 99 -7.01 -5.11 7.61
N ALA A 100 -6.80 -6.02 6.68
CA ALA A 100 -7.65 -7.20 6.52
C ALA A 100 -6.88 -8.44 6.03
N PRO A 101 -5.81 -8.87 6.74
CA PRO A 101 -4.96 -9.98 6.31
C PRO A 101 -5.72 -11.30 6.13
N ASP A 102 -6.81 -11.50 6.89
CA ASP A 102 -7.62 -12.72 6.83
C ASP A 102 -8.57 -12.77 5.62
N LYS A 103 -8.85 -11.63 4.99
CA LYS A 103 -9.68 -11.58 3.77
C LYS A 103 -8.84 -11.71 2.49
N MET A 104 -7.51 -11.62 2.56
CA MET A 104 -6.64 -11.76 1.40
C MET A 104 -6.67 -13.19 0.85
N VAL A 105 -6.77 -13.34 -0.47
CA VAL A 105 -6.75 -14.66 -1.17
C VAL A 105 -5.46 -14.93 -1.91
N GLY A 106 -4.49 -14.04 -1.83
CA GLY A 106 -3.16 -14.14 -2.39
C GLY A 106 -2.37 -12.85 -2.21
N LEU A 107 -1.16 -12.83 -2.70
CA LEU A 107 -0.17 -11.77 -2.52
C LEU A 107 0.24 -11.17 -3.87
N ALA A 108 0.61 -9.91 -3.89
CA ALA A 108 1.28 -9.31 -5.05
C ALA A 108 2.75 -9.76 -5.14
N GLN A 109 3.38 -10.03 -3.99
CA GLN A 109 4.77 -10.46 -3.85
C GLN A 109 4.89 -11.43 -2.68
N GLU A 110 5.73 -12.43 -2.81
CA GLU A 110 6.09 -13.33 -1.71
C GLU A 110 6.59 -12.55 -0.49
N LEU A 111 6.24 -13.03 0.70
CA LEU A 111 6.78 -12.51 1.94
C LEU A 111 8.08 -13.24 2.28
N ASN A 112 9.10 -12.50 2.72
CA ASN A 112 10.33 -13.09 3.26
C ASN A 112 10.12 -13.61 4.69
N ASP A 113 11.12 -14.29 5.24
CA ASP A 113 11.05 -14.93 6.57
C ASP A 113 10.68 -13.92 7.69
N ASP A 114 11.24 -12.70 7.66
CA ASP A 114 10.92 -11.66 8.64
C ASP A 114 9.47 -11.18 8.52
N GLN A 115 8.97 -11.06 7.31
CA GLN A 115 7.58 -10.70 7.03
C GLN A 115 6.62 -11.82 7.42
N LEU A 116 6.94 -13.08 7.10
CA LEU A 116 6.15 -14.24 7.50
C LEU A 116 6.05 -14.35 9.02
N LYS A 117 7.14 -14.08 9.74
CA LYS A 117 7.15 -14.06 11.20
C LYS A 117 6.15 -13.03 11.77
N ILE A 118 6.03 -11.86 11.15
CA ILE A 118 5.16 -10.77 11.62
C ILE A 118 3.72 -10.95 11.17
N PHE A 119 3.49 -11.26 9.89
CA PHE A 119 2.14 -11.37 9.33
C PHE A 119 1.53 -12.77 9.48
N GLY A 120 2.35 -13.80 9.67
CA GLY A 120 1.94 -15.19 9.88
C GLY A 120 2.40 -16.14 8.78
N GLU A 121 2.84 -17.31 9.19
CA GLU A 121 3.35 -18.39 8.33
C GLU A 121 2.35 -18.86 7.25
N LYS A 122 1.03 -18.64 7.45
CA LYS A 122 0.00 -19.01 6.48
C LYS A 122 0.21 -18.39 5.11
N PHE A 123 0.85 -17.23 5.05
CA PHE A 123 1.09 -16.52 3.79
C PHE A 123 2.16 -17.15 2.91
N ALA A 124 2.99 -18.06 3.44
CA ALA A 124 3.97 -18.81 2.64
C ALA A 124 3.34 -19.69 1.56
N ASP A 125 2.12 -20.14 1.80
CA ASP A 125 1.35 -21.00 0.88
C ASP A 125 0.39 -20.22 -0.04
N TYR A 126 0.34 -18.88 0.07
CA TYR A 126 -0.58 -18.07 -0.72
C TYR A 126 -0.09 -17.93 -2.17
N PRO A 127 -1.01 -17.94 -3.17
CA PRO A 127 -0.63 -17.66 -4.54
C PRO A 127 -0.09 -16.23 -4.68
N VAL A 128 0.93 -16.08 -5.54
CA VAL A 128 1.52 -14.77 -5.86
C VAL A 128 0.98 -14.31 -7.20
N PHE A 129 0.38 -13.13 -7.20
CA PHE A 129 -0.34 -12.59 -8.35
C PHE A 129 0.51 -11.64 -9.21
N GLY A 130 1.59 -11.06 -8.66
CA GLY A 130 2.29 -9.95 -9.29
C GLY A 130 1.58 -8.61 -9.09
N ALA A 131 1.86 -7.63 -9.95
CA ALA A 131 1.33 -6.28 -9.83
C ALA A 131 0.74 -5.78 -11.16
N VAL A 132 -0.34 -4.99 -11.08
CA VAL A 132 -1.00 -4.35 -12.22
C VAL A 132 -0.28 -3.09 -12.65
N LEU A 133 0.14 -2.29 -11.65
CA LEU A 133 0.76 -0.99 -11.86
C LEU A 133 2.23 -1.04 -11.44
N GLY A 134 3.10 -0.68 -12.35
CA GLY A 134 4.55 -0.67 -12.12
C GLY A 134 5.32 -0.64 -13.44
N ALA A 135 6.66 -0.73 -13.36
CA ALA A 135 7.52 -0.74 -14.55
C ALA A 135 7.33 -1.99 -15.45
N LYS A 136 6.64 -3.00 -14.91
CA LYS A 136 6.26 -4.22 -15.63
C LYS A 136 4.88 -4.61 -15.12
N ASP A 137 3.91 -4.67 -16.02
CA ASP A 137 2.65 -5.36 -15.77
C ASP A 137 2.96 -6.87 -15.79
N ASP A 138 3.12 -7.45 -14.61
CA ASP A 138 3.40 -8.87 -14.42
C ASP A 138 2.27 -9.60 -13.66
N LEU A 139 1.07 -8.99 -13.61
CA LEU A 139 -0.09 -9.60 -12.96
C LEU A 139 -0.44 -10.94 -13.61
N ASN A 140 -0.42 -11.99 -12.82
CA ASN A 140 -0.85 -13.33 -13.22
C ASN A 140 -2.39 -13.42 -13.18
N ARG A 141 -3.03 -13.00 -14.25
CA ARG A 141 -4.49 -12.93 -14.38
C ARG A 141 -5.18 -14.29 -14.23
N GLU A 142 -4.50 -15.37 -14.61
CA GLU A 142 -5.03 -16.73 -14.45
C GLU A 142 -5.06 -17.12 -12.95
N ALA A 143 -4.01 -16.80 -12.21
CA ALA A 143 -3.95 -17.04 -10.76
C ALA A 143 -4.99 -16.21 -10.00
N VAL A 144 -5.16 -14.94 -10.37
CA VAL A 144 -6.21 -14.08 -9.79
C VAL A 144 -7.60 -14.64 -10.05
N ALA A 145 -7.89 -15.02 -11.30
CA ALA A 145 -9.19 -15.61 -11.65
C ALA A 145 -9.45 -16.93 -10.91
N ALA A 146 -8.41 -17.77 -10.73
CA ALA A 146 -8.52 -19.03 -10.00
C ALA A 146 -8.78 -18.82 -8.49
N ALA A 147 -8.20 -17.78 -7.89
CA ALA A 147 -8.43 -17.41 -6.49
C ALA A 147 -9.83 -16.80 -6.26
N ALA A 148 -10.46 -16.32 -7.33
CA ALA A 148 -11.81 -15.75 -7.35
C ALA A 148 -12.05 -14.70 -6.24
N PRO A 149 -11.25 -13.60 -6.18
CA PRO A 149 -11.53 -12.51 -5.26
C PRO A 149 -12.85 -11.82 -5.65
N GLN A 150 -13.51 -11.25 -4.66
CA GLN A 150 -14.74 -10.47 -4.86
C GLN A 150 -14.43 -9.03 -5.31
N VAL A 151 -13.23 -8.54 -4.98
CA VAL A 151 -12.74 -7.22 -5.38
C VAL A 151 -11.21 -7.23 -5.41
N ILE A 152 -10.65 -6.50 -6.38
CA ILE A 152 -9.24 -6.10 -6.41
C ILE A 152 -9.16 -4.68 -5.86
N ILE A 153 -8.28 -4.46 -4.88
CA ILE A 153 -8.09 -3.17 -4.25
C ILE A 153 -6.73 -2.60 -4.65
N ASP A 154 -6.75 -1.43 -5.27
CA ASP A 154 -5.57 -0.62 -5.53
C ASP A 154 -5.46 0.51 -4.50
N THR A 155 -4.25 0.79 -4.03
CA THR A 155 -4.02 1.88 -3.07
C THR A 155 -2.76 2.63 -3.42
N GLY A 156 -2.76 3.92 -3.12
CA GLY A 156 -1.60 4.78 -3.30
C GLY A 156 -1.99 6.16 -3.79
N GLU A 157 -1.05 6.80 -4.46
CA GLU A 157 -1.26 8.12 -5.05
C GLU A 157 -1.87 7.97 -6.46
N ALA A 158 -2.94 8.72 -6.74
CA ALA A 158 -3.60 8.70 -8.04
C ALA A 158 -2.64 9.17 -9.15
N LYS A 159 -2.31 8.28 -10.09
CA LYS A 159 -1.45 8.57 -11.23
C LYS A 159 -2.29 8.94 -12.45
N LYS A 160 -1.67 9.69 -13.36
CA LYS A 160 -2.29 9.99 -14.66
C LYS A 160 -2.57 8.68 -15.41
N GLY A 161 -3.81 8.48 -15.82
CA GLY A 161 -4.25 7.27 -16.53
C GLY A 161 -4.71 6.12 -15.61
N ALA A 162 -4.60 6.27 -14.28
CA ALA A 162 -4.98 5.20 -13.35
C ALA A 162 -6.44 4.75 -13.51
N LYS A 163 -7.35 5.70 -13.80
CA LYS A 163 -8.76 5.37 -14.03
C LYS A 163 -8.93 4.43 -15.21
N GLU A 164 -8.36 4.77 -16.36
CA GLU A 164 -8.42 4.00 -17.60
C GLU A 164 -7.77 2.62 -17.43
N ASP A 165 -6.65 2.55 -16.73
CA ASP A 165 -5.93 1.30 -16.47
C ASP A 165 -6.76 0.35 -15.59
N LEU A 166 -7.42 0.86 -14.55
CA LEU A 166 -8.25 0.06 -13.65
C LEU A 166 -9.58 -0.33 -14.30
N ASP A 167 -10.17 0.53 -15.15
CA ASP A 167 -11.36 0.18 -15.95
C ASP A 167 -11.04 -0.98 -16.91
N ALA A 168 -9.90 -0.91 -17.60
CA ALA A 168 -9.44 -1.97 -18.51
C ALA A 168 -9.17 -3.28 -17.77
N LEU A 169 -8.57 -3.20 -16.57
CA LEU A 169 -8.34 -4.39 -15.74
C LEU A 169 -9.65 -5.05 -15.32
N GLN A 170 -10.61 -4.25 -14.83
CA GLN A 170 -11.93 -4.73 -14.43
C GLN A 170 -12.66 -5.40 -15.59
N GLU A 171 -12.65 -4.79 -16.79
CA GLU A 171 -13.26 -5.36 -17.99
C GLU A 171 -12.60 -6.70 -18.37
N GLN A 172 -11.27 -6.76 -18.30
CA GLN A 172 -10.49 -7.94 -18.69
C GLN A 172 -10.70 -9.14 -17.76
N LEU A 173 -10.80 -8.90 -16.46
CA LEU A 173 -10.94 -9.96 -15.46
C LEU A 173 -12.39 -10.29 -15.12
N GLY A 174 -13.32 -9.35 -15.36
CA GLY A 174 -14.71 -9.47 -14.89
C GLY A 174 -14.82 -9.45 -13.35
N ILE A 175 -13.81 -8.89 -12.67
CA ILE A 175 -13.74 -8.76 -11.22
C ILE A 175 -13.78 -7.26 -10.91
N PRO A 176 -14.60 -6.79 -9.96
CA PRO A 176 -14.60 -5.40 -9.53
C PRO A 176 -13.21 -4.94 -9.10
N VAL A 177 -12.82 -3.74 -9.53
CA VAL A 177 -11.54 -3.12 -9.15
C VAL A 177 -11.83 -1.73 -8.59
N ILE A 178 -11.31 -1.42 -7.41
CA ILE A 178 -11.47 -0.12 -6.76
C ILE A 178 -10.12 0.51 -6.47
N PHE A 179 -10.11 1.83 -6.34
CA PHE A 179 -8.97 2.62 -5.92
C PHE A 179 -9.27 3.37 -4.62
N ILE A 180 -8.39 3.26 -3.64
CA ILE A 180 -8.40 4.07 -2.41
C ILE A 180 -7.14 4.92 -2.39
N GLU A 181 -7.30 6.25 -2.38
CA GLU A 181 -6.15 7.15 -2.29
C GLU A 181 -5.49 7.01 -0.91
N ALA A 182 -4.18 6.77 -0.93
CA ALA A 182 -3.39 6.52 0.27
C ALA A 182 -2.02 7.18 0.11
N LYS A 183 -1.93 8.43 0.53
CA LYS A 183 -0.68 9.21 0.64
C LYS A 183 -0.25 9.26 2.10
N LEU A 184 0.96 9.70 2.35
CA LEU A 184 1.49 9.85 3.70
C LEU A 184 0.58 10.70 4.61
N SER A 185 -0.06 11.74 4.07
CA SER A 185 -1.04 12.59 4.77
C SER A 185 -2.42 11.96 4.97
N ASP A 186 -2.78 10.95 4.18
CA ASP A 186 -4.18 10.54 4.01
C ASP A 186 -4.44 9.08 4.45
N TYR A 187 -3.44 8.38 5.02
CA TYR A 187 -3.62 7.00 5.48
C TYR A 187 -4.78 6.84 6.47
N GLY A 188 -5.03 7.85 7.31
CA GLY A 188 -6.19 7.84 8.20
C GLY A 188 -7.51 7.70 7.42
N ALA A 189 -7.73 8.56 6.42
CA ALA A 189 -8.92 8.51 5.58
C ALA A 189 -8.99 7.21 4.75
N ALA A 190 -7.85 6.70 4.27
CA ALA A 190 -7.80 5.44 3.53
C ALA A 190 -8.26 4.25 4.38
N TYR A 191 -7.83 4.16 5.64
CA TYR A 191 -8.25 3.10 6.56
C TYR A 191 -9.72 3.20 6.96
N GLU A 192 -10.24 4.41 7.18
CA GLU A 192 -11.67 4.63 7.43
C GLU A 192 -12.50 4.06 6.28
N ARG A 193 -12.18 4.43 5.05
CA ARG A 193 -12.86 3.96 3.84
C ARG A 193 -12.74 2.46 3.63
N LEU A 194 -11.57 1.87 3.90
CA LEU A 194 -11.38 0.42 3.85
C LEU A 194 -12.18 -0.29 4.94
N GLY A 195 -12.29 0.31 6.13
CA GLY A 195 -13.14 -0.19 7.22
C GLY A 195 -14.60 -0.29 6.82
N GLU A 196 -15.16 0.80 6.30
CA GLU A 196 -16.53 0.86 5.79
C GLU A 196 -16.77 -0.17 4.66
N LEU A 197 -15.87 -0.20 3.68
CA LEU A 197 -15.97 -1.11 2.54
C LEU A 197 -15.95 -2.58 2.92
N LEU A 198 -15.10 -2.95 3.88
CA LEU A 198 -14.85 -4.35 4.25
C LEU A 198 -15.71 -4.83 5.44
N GLY A 199 -16.58 -3.96 5.99
CA GLY A 199 -17.35 -4.26 7.22
C GLY A 199 -16.44 -4.48 8.42
N MET A 200 -15.37 -3.69 8.54
CA MET A 200 -14.34 -3.74 9.58
C MET A 200 -14.12 -2.34 10.19
N GLU A 201 -15.21 -1.65 10.50
CA GLU A 201 -15.22 -0.24 10.91
C GLU A 201 -14.38 0.00 12.16
N GLU A 202 -14.42 -0.92 13.13
CA GLU A 202 -13.61 -0.80 14.37
C GLU A 202 -12.11 -0.81 14.04
N ARG A 203 -11.67 -1.73 13.20
CA ARG A 203 -10.27 -1.81 12.76
C ARG A 203 -9.88 -0.62 11.88
N GLY A 204 -10.75 -0.21 10.97
CA GLY A 204 -10.57 0.97 10.14
C GLY A 204 -10.38 2.22 10.98
N SER A 205 -11.23 2.45 11.99
CA SER A 205 -11.16 3.61 12.88
C SER A 205 -9.93 3.58 13.80
N GLU A 206 -9.52 2.42 14.32
CA GLU A 206 -8.28 2.26 15.08
C GLU A 206 -7.07 2.72 14.26
N LEU A 207 -6.91 2.17 13.05
CA LEU A 207 -5.79 2.50 12.16
C LEU A 207 -5.88 3.94 11.66
N SER A 208 -7.08 4.44 11.38
CA SER A 208 -7.33 5.82 10.97
C SER A 208 -6.85 6.81 12.02
N THR A 209 -7.27 6.59 13.27
CA THR A 209 -6.86 7.43 14.41
C THR A 209 -5.35 7.42 14.57
N TYR A 210 -4.74 6.23 14.61
CA TYR A 210 -3.30 6.09 14.77
C TYR A 210 -2.51 6.81 13.68
N CYS A 211 -2.86 6.60 12.41
CA CYS A 211 -2.17 7.23 11.28
C CYS A 211 -2.30 8.77 11.31
N THR A 212 -3.49 9.26 11.63
CA THR A 212 -3.78 10.70 11.72
C THR A 212 -2.99 11.34 12.85
N ASP A 213 -2.93 10.70 14.01
CA ASP A 213 -2.20 11.20 15.18
C ASP A 213 -0.70 11.27 14.92
N VAL A 214 -0.10 10.20 14.33
CA VAL A 214 1.32 10.18 13.97
C VAL A 214 1.66 11.29 12.98
N TYR A 215 0.87 11.45 11.92
CA TYR A 215 1.09 12.49 10.92
C TYR A 215 0.96 13.89 11.53
N SER A 216 -0.12 14.14 12.26
CA SER A 216 -0.41 15.45 12.86
C SER A 216 0.62 15.84 13.92
N MET A 217 1.07 14.88 14.75
CA MET A 217 2.16 15.08 15.72
C MET A 217 3.44 15.52 15.00
N THR A 218 3.82 14.80 13.91
CA THR A 218 5.02 15.15 13.17
C THR A 218 4.92 16.54 12.54
N VAL A 219 3.79 16.88 11.90
CA VAL A 219 3.55 18.23 11.34
C VAL A 219 3.72 19.29 12.40
N THR A 220 3.03 19.13 13.54
CA THR A 220 3.07 20.10 14.66
C THR A 220 4.49 20.27 15.23
N THR A 221 5.23 19.16 15.38
CA THR A 221 6.62 19.22 15.85
C THR A 221 7.50 19.98 14.86
N MET A 222 7.36 19.68 13.55
CA MET A 222 8.18 20.31 12.51
C MET A 222 7.84 21.79 12.26
N GLU A 223 6.63 22.24 12.56
CA GLU A 223 6.25 23.65 12.55
C GLU A 223 7.03 24.48 13.59
N ASN A 224 7.45 23.85 14.70
CA ASN A 224 8.25 24.47 15.74
C ASN A 224 9.77 24.47 15.45
N ILE A 225 10.21 23.79 14.40
CA ILE A 225 11.62 23.72 13.96
C ILE A 225 11.79 24.55 12.68
N PRO A 226 12.43 25.74 12.77
CA PRO A 226 12.67 26.59 11.59
C PRO A 226 13.43 25.86 10.49
N GLU A 227 13.11 26.11 9.21
CA GLU A 227 13.75 25.43 8.07
C GLU A 227 15.28 25.54 8.09
N ASN A 228 15.81 26.70 8.52
CA ASN A 228 17.26 26.94 8.62
C ASN A 228 17.93 26.25 9.82
N GLU A 229 17.16 25.64 10.71
CA GLU A 229 17.63 24.85 11.85
C GLU A 229 17.44 23.35 11.62
N ARG A 230 16.87 22.96 10.49
CA ARG A 230 16.70 21.55 10.13
C ARG A 230 18.05 20.91 9.84
N VAL A 231 18.23 19.69 10.35
CA VAL A 231 19.43 18.88 10.14
C VAL A 231 19.60 18.60 8.64
N ARG A 232 20.77 18.88 8.11
CA ARG A 232 21.13 18.62 6.72
C ARG A 232 21.49 17.17 6.56
N MET A 233 20.69 16.42 5.83
CA MET A 233 20.89 14.99 5.70
C MET A 233 20.85 14.49 4.26
N ALA A 234 21.49 13.33 4.04
CA ALA A 234 21.37 12.54 2.83
C ALA A 234 20.87 11.13 3.19
N TYR A 235 19.95 10.60 2.38
CA TYR A 235 19.54 9.19 2.46
C TYR A 235 20.15 8.44 1.28
N LEU A 236 21.05 7.49 1.58
CA LEU A 236 21.90 6.79 0.63
C LEU A 236 21.55 5.31 0.53
N LEU A 237 21.59 4.78 -0.69
CA LEU A 237 21.18 3.44 -1.06
C LEU A 237 22.25 2.76 -1.93
N GLY A 238 21.96 1.50 -2.29
CA GLY A 238 22.82 0.68 -3.14
C GLY A 238 24.02 0.10 -2.39
N ASP A 239 24.61 -0.97 -2.91
CA ASP A 239 25.65 -1.77 -2.26
C ASP A 239 26.90 -0.95 -1.88
N ASN A 240 27.16 0.11 -2.63
CA ASN A 240 28.29 1.02 -2.43
C ASN A 240 27.89 2.37 -1.83
N GLY A 241 26.62 2.59 -1.47
CA GLY A 241 26.12 3.85 -0.94
C GLY A 241 26.10 5.01 -1.93
N LEU A 242 26.22 4.74 -3.23
CA LEU A 242 26.30 5.76 -4.28
C LEU A 242 24.99 5.89 -5.09
N ASN A 243 23.89 5.57 -4.46
CA ASN A 243 22.56 5.99 -4.90
C ASN A 243 21.94 6.84 -3.79
N ALA A 244 21.15 7.86 -4.14
CA ALA A 244 20.53 8.75 -3.16
C ALA A 244 19.08 9.06 -3.49
N ILE A 245 18.26 9.22 -2.46
CA ILE A 245 16.88 9.70 -2.59
C ILE A 245 16.90 11.23 -2.67
N ALA A 246 16.67 11.73 -3.88
CA ALA A 246 16.71 13.16 -4.16
C ALA A 246 15.52 13.90 -3.54
N LYS A 247 15.78 15.14 -3.14
CA LYS A 247 14.75 16.11 -2.70
C LYS A 247 13.66 16.21 -3.77
N THR A 248 12.40 16.25 -3.35
CA THR A 248 11.19 16.23 -4.17
C THR A 248 10.86 14.89 -4.85
N SER A 249 11.66 13.85 -4.65
CA SER A 249 11.29 12.49 -5.06
C SER A 249 10.08 12.02 -4.26
N PHE A 250 9.18 11.27 -4.90
CA PHE A 250 8.04 10.65 -4.19
C PHE A 250 8.49 9.73 -3.03
N GLN A 251 9.73 9.24 -3.05
CA GLN A 251 10.31 8.43 -1.99
C GLN A 251 10.91 9.27 -0.85
N ALA A 252 11.10 10.56 -1.06
CA ALA A 252 11.70 11.46 -0.07
C ALA A 252 10.67 12.03 0.92
N ALA A 253 9.39 11.67 0.83
CA ALA A 253 8.30 12.33 1.55
C ALA A 253 8.60 12.52 3.06
N VAL A 254 9.10 11.49 3.73
CA VAL A 254 9.48 11.58 5.15
C VAL A 254 10.69 12.48 5.34
N VAL A 255 11.75 12.27 4.55
CA VAL A 255 13.01 13.05 4.66
C VAL A 255 12.76 14.52 4.39
N ASP A 256 12.03 14.84 3.31
CA ASP A 256 11.74 16.23 2.93
C ASP A 256 10.83 16.94 3.95
N MET A 257 10.00 16.18 4.66
CA MET A 257 9.13 16.72 5.71
C MET A 257 9.91 17.08 6.98
N VAL A 258 10.90 16.25 7.38
CA VAL A 258 11.52 16.38 8.71
C VAL A 258 12.96 16.91 8.69
N ALA A 259 13.64 16.95 7.53
CA ALA A 259 15.03 17.37 7.42
C ALA A 259 15.26 18.36 6.27
N ASP A 260 16.44 18.96 6.23
CA ASP A 260 16.94 19.57 5.01
C ASP A 260 17.62 18.48 4.16
N ASN A 261 16.85 17.87 3.26
CA ASN A 261 17.38 16.91 2.30
C ASN A 261 18.35 17.63 1.34
N VAL A 262 19.64 17.36 1.50
CA VAL A 262 20.69 18.04 0.71
C VAL A 262 20.89 17.43 -0.67
N VAL A 263 20.25 16.31 -0.98
CA VAL A 263 20.37 15.60 -2.26
C VAL A 263 19.58 16.33 -3.33
N VAL A 264 20.19 17.35 -3.93
CA VAL A 264 19.60 18.14 -5.03
C VAL A 264 20.26 17.74 -6.34
N VAL A 265 19.46 17.28 -7.29
CA VAL A 265 19.89 16.85 -8.63
C VAL A 265 19.04 17.51 -9.70
N ASP A 266 19.57 17.62 -10.92
CA ASP A 266 18.86 18.26 -12.04
C ASP A 266 17.67 17.42 -12.53
N ASP A 267 17.79 16.08 -12.49
CA ASP A 267 16.80 15.14 -13.00
C ASP A 267 16.48 14.11 -11.91
N VAL A 268 15.34 14.29 -11.26
CA VAL A 268 14.92 13.45 -10.15
C VAL A 268 14.41 12.09 -10.66
N SER A 269 15.05 11.01 -10.21
CA SER A 269 14.69 9.65 -10.58
C SER A 269 13.30 9.28 -10.07
N GLY A 270 12.46 8.78 -10.97
CA GLY A 270 11.18 8.12 -10.62
C GLY A 270 11.33 6.64 -10.21
N LYS A 271 12.57 6.14 -10.05
CA LYS A 271 12.85 4.74 -9.71
C LYS A 271 13.06 4.56 -8.21
N GLY A 272 12.72 3.38 -7.70
CA GLY A 272 12.83 3.03 -6.28
C GLY A 272 14.26 3.05 -5.72
N ASN A 273 15.28 2.93 -6.57
CA ASN A 273 16.68 2.95 -6.19
C ASN A 273 17.32 4.36 -6.19
N GLY A 274 16.53 5.43 -6.38
CA GLY A 274 16.99 6.81 -6.37
C GLY A 274 17.88 7.19 -7.56
N ASN A 275 18.70 8.23 -7.37
CA ASN A 275 19.65 8.76 -8.35
C ASN A 275 21.05 8.22 -8.11
N GLU A 276 21.77 7.83 -9.15
CA GLU A 276 23.21 7.57 -9.07
C GLU A 276 23.97 8.87 -8.78
N ILE A 277 24.89 8.80 -7.84
CA ILE A 277 25.68 9.95 -7.37
C ILE A 277 27.16 9.56 -7.21
N SER A 278 28.03 10.56 -7.02
CA SER A 278 29.43 10.35 -6.73
C SER A 278 29.81 10.81 -5.32
N LEU A 279 30.95 10.36 -4.82
CA LEU A 279 31.51 10.81 -3.54
C LEU A 279 31.80 12.32 -3.53
N GLU A 280 32.19 12.88 -4.68
CA GLU A 280 32.42 14.33 -4.84
C GLU A 280 31.08 15.09 -4.65
N GLN A 281 29.95 14.58 -5.14
CA GLN A 281 28.67 15.21 -4.92
C GLN A 281 28.28 15.15 -3.44
N ILE A 282 28.48 14.01 -2.76
CA ILE A 282 28.22 13.89 -1.32
C ILE A 282 29.09 14.88 -0.54
N ALA A 283 30.40 14.98 -0.87
CA ALA A 283 31.29 15.92 -0.24
C ALA A 283 30.89 17.39 -0.50
N LEU A 284 30.35 17.69 -1.68
CA LEU A 284 29.87 19.03 -2.03
C LEU A 284 28.59 19.39 -1.26
N TRP A 285 27.66 18.46 -1.16
CA TRP A 285 26.43 18.63 -0.35
C TRP A 285 26.77 18.75 1.14
N ASN A 286 27.81 18.05 1.59
CA ASN A 286 28.30 18.04 2.96
C ASN A 286 27.18 17.88 3.99
N PRO A 287 26.51 16.72 4.04
CA PRO A 287 25.46 16.45 5.00
C PRO A 287 26.02 16.39 6.43
N ASP A 288 25.23 16.84 7.41
CA ASP A 288 25.55 16.72 8.83
C ASP A 288 25.27 15.31 9.36
N LEU A 289 24.35 14.59 8.67
CA LEU A 289 23.95 13.23 8.98
C LEU A 289 23.68 12.45 7.69
N ILE A 290 24.07 11.17 7.70
CA ILE A 290 23.75 10.23 6.61
C ILE A 290 22.94 9.07 7.18
N VAL A 291 21.83 8.76 6.50
CA VAL A 291 21.10 7.49 6.70
C VAL A 291 21.42 6.58 5.53
N PHE A 292 21.75 5.33 5.81
CA PHE A 292 21.97 4.28 4.82
C PHE A 292 20.78 3.31 4.80
N GLN A 293 20.42 2.85 3.61
CA GLN A 293 19.50 1.72 3.46
C GLN A 293 20.14 0.44 3.99
N THR A 294 19.34 -0.45 4.56
CA THR A 294 19.78 -1.80 4.95
C THR A 294 20.34 -2.55 3.74
N GLY A 295 21.49 -3.22 3.92
CA GLY A 295 22.21 -3.90 2.85
C GLY A 295 23.12 -2.98 2.01
N SER A 296 23.28 -1.70 2.40
CA SER A 296 24.25 -0.77 1.81
C SER A 296 25.62 -0.89 2.50
N ILE A 297 26.48 0.10 2.29
CA ILE A 297 27.88 0.15 2.78
C ILE A 297 28.00 0.45 4.29
N TYR A 298 26.91 0.58 5.03
CA TYR A 298 26.86 1.04 6.43
C TYR A 298 27.93 0.38 7.33
N ASP A 299 28.07 -0.96 7.27
CA ASP A 299 28.98 -1.72 8.15
C ASP A 299 30.46 -1.39 7.93
N THR A 300 30.82 -0.93 6.74
CA THR A 300 32.21 -0.74 6.31
C THR A 300 32.58 0.71 6.07
N VAL A 301 31.61 1.61 5.85
CA VAL A 301 31.83 2.99 5.43
C VAL A 301 32.74 3.78 6.35
N GLY A 302 32.64 3.59 7.66
CA GLY A 302 33.47 4.30 8.65
C GLY A 302 34.97 3.95 8.58
N ASN A 303 35.33 2.83 7.92
CA ASN A 303 36.71 2.39 7.73
C ASN A 303 37.15 2.47 6.26
N ASP A 304 36.29 2.88 5.35
CA ASP A 304 36.60 2.99 3.93
C ASP A 304 37.35 4.31 3.64
N PRO A 305 38.62 4.25 3.18
CA PRO A 305 39.39 5.45 2.87
C PRO A 305 38.74 6.35 1.83
N ALA A 306 37.90 5.80 0.95
CA ALA A 306 37.21 6.58 -0.09
C ALA A 306 36.16 7.56 0.49
N TRP A 307 35.61 7.26 1.66
CA TRP A 307 34.60 8.08 2.35
C TRP A 307 35.18 9.05 3.37
N LYS A 308 36.51 8.99 3.56
CA LYS A 308 37.21 9.89 4.46
C LYS A 308 37.14 11.35 3.97
N GLY A 309 36.86 12.26 4.90
CA GLY A 309 36.67 13.69 4.59
C GLY A 309 35.19 14.08 4.41
N ILE A 310 34.25 13.12 4.43
CA ILE A 310 32.82 13.39 4.53
C ILE A 310 32.49 13.59 6.00
N ALA A 311 32.04 14.80 6.39
CA ALA A 311 31.90 15.20 7.78
C ALA A 311 31.02 14.25 8.60
N ALA A 312 29.90 13.80 8.07
CA ALA A 312 29.01 12.84 8.72
C ALA A 312 29.70 11.49 9.02
N ILE A 313 30.57 11.03 8.11
CA ILE A 313 31.33 9.77 8.29
C ILE A 313 32.45 9.95 9.32
N ASP A 314 33.25 11.01 9.17
CA ASP A 314 34.39 11.29 10.05
C ASP A 314 33.93 11.53 11.53
N SER A 315 32.73 12.08 11.72
CA SER A 315 32.14 12.30 13.06
C SER A 315 31.38 11.10 13.60
N GLY A 316 31.15 10.07 12.80
CA GLY A 316 30.32 8.91 13.18
C GLY A 316 28.80 9.18 13.15
N ASN A 317 28.39 10.30 12.55
CA ASN A 317 26.97 10.69 12.49
C ASN A 317 26.27 10.05 11.27
N TYR A 318 26.25 8.73 11.25
CA TYR A 318 25.57 7.95 10.22
C TYR A 318 24.87 6.73 10.84
N TYR A 319 23.72 6.38 10.26
CA TYR A 319 22.78 5.40 10.79
C TYR A 319 22.26 4.51 9.67
N GLN A 320 21.70 3.37 10.04
CA GLN A 320 20.99 2.49 9.10
C GLN A 320 19.49 2.53 9.39
N VAL A 321 18.67 2.74 8.34
CA VAL A 321 17.22 2.68 8.49
C VAL A 321 16.77 1.25 8.78
N PRO A 322 15.90 0.99 9.77
CA PRO A 322 15.28 -0.32 9.97
C PRO A 322 14.47 -0.79 8.76
N ASN A 323 14.46 -2.10 8.53
CA ASN A 323 13.85 -2.70 7.33
C ASN A 323 13.02 -3.96 7.62
N VAL A 324 12.45 -4.08 8.81
CA VAL A 324 11.60 -5.20 9.20
C VAL A 324 10.25 -4.68 9.67
N PRO A 325 9.09 -5.16 9.17
CA PRO A 325 8.94 -6.03 7.98
C PRO A 325 9.21 -5.29 6.68
N TYR A 326 9.25 -3.96 6.69
CA TYR A 326 9.53 -3.07 5.57
C TYR A 326 10.41 -1.91 5.99
N CYS A 327 11.15 -1.34 5.03
CA CYS A 327 11.96 -0.16 5.26
C CYS A 327 11.09 1.03 5.74
N TRP A 328 11.47 1.67 6.83
CA TRP A 328 10.68 2.75 7.42
C TRP A 328 10.62 4.04 6.59
N LEU A 329 11.46 4.21 5.57
CA LEU A 329 11.49 5.42 4.75
C LEU A 329 10.93 5.22 3.33
N ASN A 330 11.15 4.03 2.72
CA ASN A 330 10.78 3.76 1.33
C ASN A 330 10.67 2.25 1.06
N ASN A 331 10.68 1.82 -0.21
CA ASN A 331 10.74 0.46 -0.72
C ASN A 331 9.64 -0.52 -0.24
N PRO A 332 8.41 -0.32 -0.67
CA PRO A 332 7.87 0.87 -1.32
C PRO A 332 7.48 1.94 -0.29
N PRO A 333 7.34 3.22 -0.67
CA PRO A 333 6.85 4.27 0.22
C PRO A 333 5.34 4.10 0.42
N THR A 334 4.96 3.46 1.50
CA THR A 334 3.58 3.20 1.90
C THR A 334 3.38 3.49 3.39
N VAL A 335 2.47 2.79 4.02
CA VAL A 335 2.14 2.90 5.45
C VAL A 335 3.36 2.69 6.39
N ASN A 336 4.40 1.99 5.94
CA ASN A 336 5.68 1.87 6.65
C ASN A 336 6.35 3.25 6.94
N GLN A 337 6.09 4.26 6.10
CA GLN A 337 6.58 5.62 6.31
C GLN A 337 6.05 6.29 7.58
N LEU A 338 4.93 5.82 8.13
CA LEU A 338 4.45 6.28 9.45
C LEU A 338 5.45 5.97 10.57
N MET A 339 6.17 4.84 10.48
CA MET A 339 7.27 4.59 11.43
C MET A 339 8.46 5.49 11.14
N GLY A 340 8.72 5.81 9.87
CA GLY A 340 9.71 6.81 9.49
C GLY A 340 9.43 8.20 10.07
N LEU A 341 8.16 8.63 10.10
CA LEU A 341 7.72 9.88 10.73
C LEU A 341 7.89 9.87 12.26
N GLN A 342 7.95 8.72 12.88
CA GLN A 342 8.21 8.62 14.31
C GLN A 342 9.70 8.50 14.63
N TRP A 343 10.42 7.71 13.85
CA TRP A 343 11.83 7.45 14.07
C TRP A 343 12.74 8.62 13.67
N LEU A 344 12.63 9.10 12.43
CA LEU A 344 13.59 10.07 11.91
C LEU A 344 13.59 11.40 12.68
N PRO A 345 12.45 12.03 13.01
CA PRO A 345 12.49 13.27 13.79
C PRO A 345 13.02 13.06 15.21
N ARG A 346 12.80 11.90 15.86
CA ARG A 346 13.40 11.59 17.17
C ARG A 346 14.92 11.42 17.10
N LEU A 347 15.41 10.87 15.98
CA LEU A 347 16.85 10.79 15.72
C LEU A 347 17.46 12.18 15.51
N LEU A 348 16.78 13.06 14.76
CA LEU A 348 17.30 14.39 14.38
C LEU A 348 17.11 15.45 15.49
N TYR A 349 16.03 15.35 16.25
CA TYR A 349 15.60 16.36 17.23
C TYR A 349 15.11 15.68 18.53
N PRO A 350 15.99 14.96 19.24
CA PRO A 350 15.59 14.15 20.39
C PRO A 350 14.91 14.99 21.50
N ASP A 351 15.31 16.24 21.68
CA ASP A 351 14.74 17.14 22.70
C ASP A 351 13.30 17.61 22.39
N ALA A 352 12.78 17.31 21.19
CA ALA A 352 11.43 17.67 20.79
C ALA A 352 10.38 16.60 21.17
N PHE A 353 10.80 15.49 21.75
CA PHE A 353 9.94 14.35 22.07
C PHE A 353 10.15 13.88 23.51
N ASP A 354 9.06 13.56 24.20
CA ASP A 354 9.09 13.04 25.58
C ASP A 354 9.08 11.50 25.63
N ASP A 355 8.62 10.84 24.57
CA ASP A 355 8.51 9.38 24.45
C ASP A 355 9.74 8.74 23.80
N SER A 356 10.03 7.51 24.18
CA SER A 356 11.19 6.77 23.66
C SER A 356 10.90 6.18 22.28
N ILE A 357 11.96 5.98 21.48
CA ILE A 357 11.85 5.29 20.19
C ILE A 357 11.42 3.83 20.38
N GLU A 358 11.81 3.21 21.49
CA GLU A 358 11.44 1.85 21.86
C GLU A 358 9.92 1.73 22.07
N ASP A 359 9.32 2.67 22.80
CA ASP A 359 7.88 2.66 23.10
C ASP A 359 7.05 2.91 21.85
N VAL A 360 7.43 3.89 21.02
CA VAL A 360 6.70 4.15 19.76
C VAL A 360 6.86 3.02 18.76
N THR A 361 8.02 2.34 18.73
CA THR A 361 8.23 1.16 17.88
C THR A 361 7.31 0.01 18.31
N ARG A 362 7.23 -0.30 19.59
CA ARG A 362 6.32 -1.33 20.11
C ARG A 362 4.86 -0.99 19.79
N THR A 363 4.46 0.25 20.02
CA THR A 363 3.10 0.72 19.72
C THR A 363 2.79 0.59 18.22
N TYR A 364 3.72 0.96 17.36
CA TYR A 364 3.53 0.81 15.91
C TYR A 364 3.31 -0.66 15.51
N TYR A 365 4.17 -1.57 15.98
CA TYR A 365 4.06 -2.99 15.61
C TYR A 365 2.79 -3.64 16.17
N SER A 366 2.42 -3.34 17.42
CA SER A 366 1.18 -3.87 17.99
C SER A 366 -0.05 -3.31 17.28
N THR A 367 -0.09 -2.00 16.97
CA THR A 367 -1.24 -1.38 16.32
C THR A 367 -1.33 -1.76 14.83
N MET A 368 -0.23 -1.63 14.08
CA MET A 368 -0.28 -1.83 12.63
C MET A 368 -0.26 -3.30 12.23
N TYR A 369 0.47 -4.14 12.95
CA TYR A 369 0.72 -5.53 12.56
C TYR A 369 0.11 -6.56 13.51
N ASN A 370 -0.51 -6.12 14.61
CA ASN A 370 -1.00 -7.02 15.66
C ASN A 370 0.13 -7.93 16.19
N TYR A 371 1.35 -7.38 16.28
CA TYR A 371 2.56 -8.11 16.62
C TYR A 371 3.29 -7.47 17.80
N ASP A 372 3.50 -8.26 18.85
CA ASP A 372 4.22 -7.82 20.06
C ASP A 372 5.72 -8.12 19.92
N LEU A 373 6.53 -7.08 19.71
CA LEU A 373 7.98 -7.21 19.66
C LEU A 373 8.54 -7.65 21.01
N SER A 374 9.34 -8.71 21.02
CA SER A 374 10.17 -9.06 22.17
C SER A 374 11.30 -8.02 22.38
N ASP A 375 11.89 -7.99 23.57
CA ASP A 375 13.03 -7.10 23.88
C ASP A 375 14.22 -7.33 22.94
N THR A 376 14.47 -8.60 22.57
CA THR A 376 15.54 -8.95 21.65
C THR A 376 15.28 -8.45 20.23
N GLU A 377 14.07 -8.64 19.71
CA GLU A 377 13.70 -8.17 18.38
C GLU A 377 13.76 -6.65 18.28
N LEU A 378 13.27 -5.95 19.31
CA LEU A 378 13.36 -4.51 19.36
C LEU A 378 14.82 -4.02 19.39
N ALA A 379 15.66 -4.64 20.22
CA ALA A 379 17.09 -4.29 20.29
C ALA A 379 17.80 -4.55 18.96
N ASP A 380 17.52 -5.68 18.29
CA ASP A 380 18.09 -6.00 16.98
C ASP A 380 17.63 -5.02 15.89
N LEU A 381 16.34 -4.61 15.94
CA LEU A 381 15.75 -3.66 14.99
C LEU A 381 16.37 -2.26 15.12
N LEU A 382 16.66 -1.82 16.34
CA LEU A 382 17.11 -0.45 16.65
C LEU A 382 18.64 -0.30 16.74
N LYS A 383 19.42 -1.40 16.75
CA LYS A 383 20.87 -1.40 17.03
C LYS A 383 21.70 -0.42 16.17
N ASP A 384 21.34 -0.23 14.91
CA ASP A 384 22.02 0.61 13.93
C ASP A 384 21.21 1.89 13.57
N ALA A 385 20.02 2.01 14.15
CA ALA A 385 19.06 3.07 13.90
C ALA A 385 19.09 4.21 14.95
N THR A 386 19.70 3.94 16.09
CA THR A 386 19.88 4.90 17.18
C THR A 386 21.37 5.01 17.47
N GLY A 387 21.91 6.18 17.75
CA GLY A 387 23.35 6.40 17.86
C GLY A 387 24.10 5.29 18.60
N LYS A 388 25.36 5.10 18.19
CA LYS A 388 26.26 4.16 18.91
C LYS A 388 26.38 4.62 20.34
N ALA A 389 25.89 3.78 21.27
CA ALA A 389 25.99 4.02 22.70
C ALA A 389 27.45 4.06 23.20
#